data_6ff2e3b53459c7c80335fbb6adf09814
#
_entry.id   6ff2e3b53459c7c80335fbb6adf09814
#
_cell.length_a   1.000
_cell.length_b   1.000
_cell.length_c   1.000
_cell.angle_alpha   90.00
_cell.angle_beta   90.00
_cell.angle_gamma   90.00
#
_symmetry.space_group_name_H-M   'P 1'
#
loop_
_entity.id
_entity.type
_entity.pdbx_description
1 polymer ?
#
loop_
_entity_poly.entity_id
_entity_poly.type
_entity_poly.pdbx_seq_one_letter_code
_entity_poly.pdbx_strand_id
1 'polypeptide(L)'
;MSATTSSSYPVSRGSAETEPAAFGVGTASSKLVDRKAGSPTGAWRPGDEPGRRRFLEIGDLPLESGEVLPNTVLAFETWGELSPQRDNAVLVLHALTGDSHVTGEAGPGHPTPGWWSDLVGPERAIDTERYFVVAANILGGCQGSTGPSSTAPDGRPWGSRFPWLTTRDAVEAEARLADALGIEVFHLVIGASLGGHRAIEWGVTHPQRVR
;
A
#
# COMPACT_ATOMS: atom_id res chain seq x y z
N MET A 1 10.18 -66.74 0.45
CA MET A 1 10.15 -66.79 1.90
C MET A 1 10.58 -65.39 2.39
N SER A 2 9.62 -64.60 2.71
CA SER A 2 9.81 -63.17 3.15
C SER A 2 9.60 -63.10 4.66
N ALA A 3 10.52 -62.50 5.34
CA ALA A 3 10.43 -62.18 6.76
C ALA A 3 10.28 -60.67 6.89
N THR A 4 9.11 -60.21 7.30
CA THR A 4 8.80 -58.86 7.75
C THR A 4 9.11 -58.73 9.23
N THR A 5 10.03 -57.81 9.56
CA THR A 5 10.32 -57.42 10.94
C THR A 5 9.57 -56.12 11.25
N SER A 6 8.60 -56.25 12.12
CA SER A 6 7.88 -55.16 12.76
C SER A 6 8.69 -54.66 13.97
N SER A 7 9.05 -53.37 13.96
CA SER A 7 9.64 -52.68 15.11
C SER A 7 8.57 -51.86 15.80
N SER A 8 8.21 -52.28 17.03
CA SER A 8 7.30 -51.58 17.93
C SER A 8 8.11 -50.76 18.93
N TYR A 9 7.86 -49.43 18.95
CA TYR A 9 8.38 -48.55 20.02
C TYR A 9 7.42 -48.52 21.21
N PRO A 10 7.90 -48.54 22.44
CA PRO A 10 7.05 -48.49 23.63
C PRO A 10 6.57 -47.04 23.90
N VAL A 11 5.28 -46.87 24.09
CA VAL A 11 4.66 -45.64 24.58
C VAL A 11 4.70 -45.65 26.11
N SER A 12 5.50 -44.79 26.72
CA SER A 12 5.44 -44.50 28.14
C SER A 12 4.34 -43.50 28.45
N ARG A 13 3.28 -43.90 29.16
CA ARG A 13 2.31 -43.02 29.79
C ARG A 13 2.90 -42.42 31.06
N GLY A 14 3.21 -41.10 31.01
CA GLY A 14 3.47 -40.28 32.18
C GLY A 14 2.28 -39.32 32.35
N SER A 15 1.45 -39.61 33.35
CA SER A 15 0.43 -38.70 33.84
C SER A 15 1.09 -37.64 34.72
N ALA A 16 1.09 -36.40 34.30
CA ALA A 16 1.28 -35.23 35.15
C ALA A 16 0.21 -34.22 34.76
N GLU A 17 -0.81 -34.12 35.60
CA GLU A 17 -1.76 -33.03 35.60
C GLU A 17 -1.01 -31.76 36.02
N THR A 18 -0.82 -30.85 35.06
CA THR A 18 -0.43 -29.46 35.33
C THR A 18 -1.63 -28.56 35.09
N GLU A 19 -2.10 -27.95 36.19
CA GLU A 19 -3.11 -26.91 36.15
C GLU A 19 -2.70 -25.81 35.16
N PRO A 20 -3.65 -25.24 34.35
CA PRO A 20 -3.35 -24.11 33.48
C PRO A 20 -3.10 -22.87 34.33
N ALA A 21 -1.89 -22.31 34.23
CA ALA A 21 -1.57 -21.00 34.78
C ALA A 21 -2.55 -19.95 34.21
N ALA A 22 -3.28 -19.30 35.10
CA ALA A 22 -4.16 -18.17 34.77
C ALA A 22 -3.30 -17.04 34.20
N PHE A 23 -3.36 -16.84 32.89
CA PHE A 23 -2.88 -15.62 32.26
C PHE A 23 -3.74 -14.46 32.74
N GLY A 24 -3.19 -13.67 33.66
CA GLY A 24 -3.77 -12.41 34.05
C GLY A 24 -3.85 -11.48 32.83
N VAL A 25 -5.06 -11.29 32.30
CA VAL A 25 -5.35 -10.23 31.33
C VAL A 25 -5.20 -8.92 32.09
N GLY A 26 -4.00 -8.34 32.04
CA GLY A 26 -3.78 -6.96 32.44
C GLY A 26 -4.68 -6.09 31.58
N THR A 27 -5.67 -5.45 32.20
CA THR A 27 -6.44 -4.39 31.58
C THR A 27 -5.50 -3.22 31.31
N ALA A 28 -4.83 -3.21 30.15
CA ALA A 28 -4.20 -2.03 29.62
C ALA A 28 -5.33 -1.04 29.35
N SER A 29 -5.48 -0.06 30.27
CA SER A 29 -6.29 1.11 30.04
C SER A 29 -5.76 1.79 28.78
N SER A 30 -6.38 1.50 27.63
CA SER A 30 -6.15 2.27 26.42
C SER A 30 -6.66 3.67 26.71
N LYS A 31 -5.75 4.60 27.02
CA LYS A 31 -6.05 6.02 26.92
C LYS A 31 -6.49 6.25 25.49
N LEU A 32 -7.80 6.36 25.27
CA LEU A 32 -8.34 6.90 24.04
C LEU A 32 -7.69 8.27 23.87
N VAL A 33 -6.76 8.37 22.93
CA VAL A 33 -6.22 9.65 22.49
C VAL A 33 -7.42 10.40 21.95
N ASP A 34 -7.73 11.55 22.56
CA ASP A 34 -8.76 12.47 22.11
C ASP A 34 -8.44 12.82 20.64
N ARG A 35 -9.04 12.10 19.71
CA ARG A 35 -8.96 12.42 18.28
C ARG A 35 -9.84 13.65 18.10
N LYS A 36 -9.24 14.83 17.95
CA LYS A 36 -9.91 15.99 17.35
C LYS A 36 -10.72 15.47 16.16
N ALA A 37 -11.96 15.96 16.04
CA ALA A 37 -12.98 15.53 15.09
C ALA A 37 -12.44 15.31 13.66
N GLY A 38 -11.73 14.19 13.48
CA GLY A 38 -11.27 13.63 12.21
C GLY A 38 -12.21 12.52 11.79
N SER A 39 -12.03 11.98 10.62
CA SER A 39 -12.81 10.84 10.13
C SER A 39 -12.84 9.73 11.18
N PRO A 40 -14.01 9.23 11.61
CA PRO A 40 -14.12 8.17 12.62
C PRO A 40 -13.44 6.86 12.19
N THR A 41 -13.11 6.73 10.92
CA THR A 41 -12.44 5.53 10.34
C THR A 41 -10.93 5.70 10.15
N GLY A 42 -10.36 6.89 10.35
CA GLY A 42 -8.96 7.21 10.02
C GLY A 42 -8.70 7.32 8.51
N ALA A 43 -9.72 7.19 7.66
CA ALA A 43 -9.59 7.42 6.23
C ALA A 43 -9.46 8.91 5.94
N TRP A 44 -8.54 9.28 5.04
CA TRP A 44 -8.41 10.64 4.54
C TRP A 44 -9.64 11.02 3.70
N ARG A 45 -10.10 12.24 3.83
CA ARG A 45 -11.24 12.80 3.08
C ARG A 45 -10.92 14.18 2.54
N PRO A 46 -11.57 14.61 1.46
CA PRO A 46 -11.49 15.99 0.99
C PRO A 46 -11.77 16.99 2.13
N GLY A 47 -10.81 17.88 2.36
CA GLY A 47 -10.82 18.84 3.46
C GLY A 47 -9.95 18.47 4.67
N ASP A 48 -9.49 17.22 4.77
CA ASP A 48 -8.44 16.86 5.72
C ASP A 48 -7.07 17.40 5.24
N GLU A 49 -6.14 17.57 6.19
CA GLU A 49 -4.78 18.00 5.87
C GLU A 49 -4.13 17.01 4.86
N PRO A 50 -3.69 17.49 3.68
CA PRO A 50 -3.13 16.61 2.67
C PRO A 50 -1.71 16.14 3.02
N GLY A 51 -0.99 16.87 3.89
CA GLY A 51 0.42 16.65 4.11
C GLY A 51 1.23 16.90 2.83
N ARG A 52 2.06 15.93 2.46
CA ARG A 52 2.82 15.96 1.21
C ARG A 52 2.05 15.35 0.02
N ARG A 53 0.85 14.83 0.24
CA ARG A 53 0.06 14.19 -0.82
C ARG A 53 -0.30 15.20 -1.90
N ARG A 54 -0.12 14.77 -3.12
CA ARG A 54 -0.64 15.42 -4.33
C ARG A 54 -1.75 14.54 -4.87
N PHE A 55 -2.66 15.11 -5.63
CA PHE A 55 -3.82 14.41 -6.18
C PHE A 55 -3.83 14.57 -7.69
N LEU A 56 -4.04 13.46 -8.39
CA LEU A 56 -4.18 13.44 -9.84
C LEU A 56 -5.51 12.79 -10.21
N GLU A 57 -6.32 13.49 -10.95
CA GLU A 57 -7.49 12.93 -11.63
C GLU A 57 -7.02 12.19 -12.88
N ILE A 58 -7.22 10.87 -12.89
CA ILE A 58 -6.87 10.00 -14.03
C ILE A 58 -8.07 9.69 -14.94
N GLY A 59 -9.22 10.33 -14.68
CA GLY A 59 -10.46 10.14 -15.42
C GLY A 59 -11.17 8.82 -15.09
N ASP A 60 -12.00 8.38 -15.99
CA ASP A 60 -12.73 7.12 -15.89
C ASP A 60 -11.77 5.94 -16.10
N LEU A 61 -11.78 4.98 -15.17
CA LEU A 61 -10.94 3.80 -15.22
C LEU A 61 -11.78 2.55 -15.55
N PRO A 62 -11.63 1.96 -16.74
CA PRO A 62 -12.17 0.64 -17.03
C PRO A 62 -11.50 -0.42 -16.15
N LEU A 63 -12.30 -1.28 -15.52
CA LEU A 63 -11.86 -2.35 -14.63
C LEU A 63 -11.88 -3.71 -15.33
N GLU A 64 -11.09 -4.65 -14.87
CA GLU A 64 -11.11 -6.04 -15.37
C GLU A 64 -12.48 -6.71 -15.23
N SER A 65 -13.29 -6.28 -14.26
CA SER A 65 -14.68 -6.73 -14.09
C SER A 65 -15.61 -6.33 -15.25
N GLY A 66 -15.18 -5.40 -16.11
CA GLY A 66 -15.99 -4.78 -17.15
C GLY A 66 -16.79 -3.55 -16.67
N GLU A 67 -16.71 -3.23 -15.39
CA GLU A 67 -17.25 -1.99 -14.84
C GLU A 67 -16.33 -0.81 -15.14
N VAL A 68 -16.81 0.41 -14.94
CA VAL A 68 -16.02 1.63 -15.04
C VAL A 68 -16.06 2.36 -13.71
N LEU A 69 -14.88 2.63 -13.14
CA LEU A 69 -14.77 3.50 -11.97
C LEU A 69 -14.64 4.95 -12.43
N PRO A 70 -15.69 5.76 -12.26
CA PRO A 70 -15.72 7.12 -12.80
C PRO A 70 -14.90 8.08 -11.93
N ASN A 71 -14.39 9.16 -12.59
CA ASN A 71 -13.70 10.26 -11.93
C ASN A 71 -12.62 9.79 -10.94
N THR A 72 -11.81 8.83 -11.35
CA THR A 72 -10.80 8.21 -10.50
C THR A 72 -9.68 9.20 -10.18
N VAL A 73 -9.33 9.28 -8.90
CA VAL A 73 -8.25 10.11 -8.37
C VAL A 73 -7.20 9.22 -7.72
N LEU A 74 -5.93 9.51 -7.96
CA LEU A 74 -4.82 8.95 -7.19
C LEU A 74 -4.18 10.02 -6.31
N ALA A 75 -4.00 9.70 -5.04
CA ALA A 75 -3.15 10.44 -4.13
C ALA A 75 -1.75 9.85 -4.15
N PHE A 76 -0.73 10.69 -4.25
CA PHE A 76 0.67 10.25 -4.38
C PHE A 76 1.64 11.26 -3.78
N GLU A 77 2.85 10.82 -3.53
CA GLU A 77 3.97 11.67 -3.12
C GLU A 77 5.18 11.44 -4.02
N THR A 78 6.08 12.42 -4.07
CA THR A 78 7.32 12.31 -4.84
C THR A 78 8.48 12.89 -4.06
N TRP A 79 9.69 12.34 -4.30
CA TRP A 79 10.95 12.82 -3.76
C TRP A 79 12.01 12.82 -4.86
N GLY A 80 12.98 13.73 -4.76
CA GLY A 80 14.01 13.92 -5.76
C GLY A 80 13.48 14.62 -7.02
N GLU A 81 14.29 14.63 -8.06
CA GLU A 81 14.01 15.28 -9.34
C GLU A 81 14.09 14.29 -10.49
N LEU A 82 13.10 14.36 -11.39
CA LEU A 82 13.12 13.57 -12.63
C LEU A 82 14.22 14.10 -13.55
N SER A 83 15.15 13.23 -13.95
CA SER A 83 16.24 13.60 -14.85
C SER A 83 15.73 14.13 -16.19
N PRO A 84 16.47 14.95 -16.91
CA PRO A 84 16.11 15.37 -18.27
C PRO A 84 15.91 14.18 -19.23
N GLN A 85 16.62 13.07 -19.00
CA GLN A 85 16.51 11.81 -19.77
C GLN A 85 15.33 10.95 -19.30
N ARG A 86 14.70 11.29 -18.16
CA ARG A 86 13.57 10.57 -17.55
C ARG A 86 13.84 9.08 -17.27
N ASP A 87 15.09 8.75 -16.93
CA ASP A 87 15.56 7.37 -16.78
C ASP A 87 15.88 6.97 -15.33
N ASN A 88 15.63 7.89 -14.37
CA ASN A 88 15.91 7.73 -12.96
C ASN A 88 14.65 7.56 -12.07
N ALA A 89 13.50 7.29 -12.66
CA ALA A 89 12.25 7.15 -11.89
C ALA A 89 12.20 5.80 -11.16
N VAL A 90 11.83 5.81 -9.87
CA VAL A 90 11.62 4.62 -9.03
C VAL A 90 10.19 4.65 -8.50
N LEU A 91 9.44 3.57 -8.73
CA LEU A 91 8.10 3.39 -8.18
C LEU A 91 8.16 2.54 -6.91
N VAL A 92 7.72 3.12 -5.80
CA VAL A 92 7.65 2.45 -4.50
C VAL A 92 6.21 2.13 -4.16
N LEU A 93 5.91 0.85 -3.94
CA LEU A 93 4.57 0.31 -3.76
C LEU A 93 4.38 -0.18 -2.32
N HIS A 94 3.49 0.47 -1.59
CA HIS A 94 3.25 0.16 -0.18
C HIS A 94 2.48 -1.15 0.04
N ALA A 95 2.66 -1.75 1.22
CA ALA A 95 1.87 -2.90 1.71
C ALA A 95 0.43 -2.47 2.03
N LEU A 96 -0.46 -3.44 2.31
CA LEU A 96 -1.88 -3.18 2.61
C LEU A 96 -2.10 -2.10 3.68
N THR A 97 -1.25 -2.05 4.69
CA THR A 97 -1.35 -1.13 5.84
C THR A 97 -0.51 0.14 5.69
N GLY A 98 0.22 0.27 4.58
CA GLY A 98 1.01 1.45 4.27
C GLY A 98 0.23 2.50 3.49
N ASP A 99 0.92 3.57 3.15
CA ASP A 99 0.41 4.67 2.33
C ASP A 99 1.53 5.27 1.46
N SER A 100 1.24 6.38 0.77
CA SER A 100 2.22 7.09 -0.06
C SER A 100 3.38 7.69 0.72
N HIS A 101 3.26 7.85 2.05
CA HIS A 101 4.30 8.47 2.87
C HIS A 101 5.47 7.51 3.14
N VAL A 102 6.29 7.29 2.12
CA VAL A 102 7.40 6.33 2.17
C VAL A 102 8.54 6.82 3.04
N THR A 103 8.86 8.12 2.97
CA THR A 103 9.94 8.75 3.73
C THR A 103 9.58 10.17 4.12
N GLY A 104 10.14 10.64 5.22
CA GLY A 104 9.90 11.96 5.81
C GLY A 104 9.42 11.87 7.24
N GLU A 105 9.39 13.02 7.92
CA GLU A 105 8.96 13.12 9.30
C GLU A 105 7.43 13.05 9.43
N ALA A 106 6.96 12.66 10.62
CA ALA A 106 5.57 12.83 10.98
C ALA A 106 5.18 14.30 11.02
N GLY A 107 3.95 14.62 10.62
CA GLY A 107 3.47 16.00 10.59
C GLY A 107 2.00 16.08 10.17
N PRO A 108 1.53 17.30 9.85
CA PRO A 108 0.17 17.48 9.36
C PRO A 108 -0.13 16.56 8.17
N GLY A 109 -1.22 15.83 8.22
CA GLY A 109 -1.62 14.85 7.20
C GLY A 109 -0.88 13.50 7.27
N HIS A 110 0.25 13.42 7.97
CA HIS A 110 1.04 12.20 8.16
C HIS A 110 1.31 11.96 9.64
N PRO A 111 0.45 11.21 10.35
CA PRO A 111 0.57 11.04 11.80
C PRO A 111 1.79 10.21 12.23
N THR A 112 2.44 9.53 11.29
CA THR A 112 3.64 8.71 11.51
C THR A 112 4.74 9.10 10.52
N PRO A 113 6.02 8.88 10.88
CA PRO A 113 7.11 9.00 9.91
C PRO A 113 6.95 8.04 8.73
N GLY A 114 7.64 8.33 7.64
CA GLY A 114 7.68 7.47 6.47
C GLY A 114 8.11 6.05 6.82
N TRP A 115 7.39 5.06 6.29
CA TRP A 115 7.53 3.65 6.67
C TRP A 115 8.78 2.97 6.08
N TRP A 116 9.48 3.59 5.14
CA TRP A 116 10.74 3.11 4.55
C TRP A 116 11.86 4.15 4.57
N SER A 117 11.86 5.05 5.53
CA SER A 117 12.90 6.10 5.67
C SER A 117 14.32 5.53 5.81
N ASP A 118 14.48 4.28 6.22
CA ASP A 118 15.77 3.59 6.26
C ASP A 118 16.26 3.16 4.87
N LEU A 119 15.37 2.99 3.91
CA LEU A 119 15.68 2.55 2.54
C LEU A 119 15.63 3.71 1.54
N VAL A 120 14.73 4.67 1.72
CA VAL A 120 14.45 5.78 0.80
C VAL A 120 14.81 7.11 1.45
N GLY A 121 15.65 7.89 0.82
CA GLY A 121 16.09 9.19 1.31
C GLY A 121 17.46 9.56 0.78
N PRO A 122 17.99 10.74 1.13
CA PRO A 122 19.37 11.11 0.81
C PRO A 122 20.37 10.09 1.36
N GLU A 123 21.34 9.70 0.56
CA GLU A 123 22.39 8.73 0.92
C GLU A 123 21.86 7.35 1.34
N ARG A 124 20.60 7.01 1.00
CA ARG A 124 20.00 5.67 1.24
C ARG A 124 20.14 4.79 0.01
N ALA A 125 19.77 3.52 0.14
CA ALA A 125 19.81 2.57 -0.99
C ALA A 125 18.98 3.05 -2.19
N ILE A 126 17.84 3.68 -1.94
CA ILE A 126 17.05 4.45 -2.93
C ILE A 126 17.29 5.93 -2.63
N ASP A 127 18.41 6.42 -3.17
CA ASP A 127 18.89 7.76 -2.92
C ASP A 127 18.07 8.81 -3.68
N THR A 128 17.37 9.67 -2.93
CA THR A 128 16.51 10.71 -3.50
C THR A 128 17.28 11.89 -4.10
N GLU A 129 18.61 11.96 -3.94
CA GLU A 129 19.47 12.90 -4.68
C GLU A 129 19.78 12.39 -6.10
N ARG A 130 19.60 11.09 -6.35
CA ARG A 130 19.86 10.44 -7.64
C ARG A 130 18.58 10.00 -8.34
N TYR A 131 17.58 9.57 -7.60
CA TYR A 131 16.36 8.99 -8.13
C TYR A 131 15.16 9.88 -7.87
N PHE A 132 14.28 9.94 -8.86
CA PHE A 132 12.95 10.48 -8.71
C PHE A 132 12.01 9.37 -8.21
N VAL A 133 11.72 9.39 -6.92
CA VAL A 133 10.88 8.40 -6.27
C VAL A 133 9.42 8.84 -6.34
N VAL A 134 8.55 7.91 -6.76
CA VAL A 134 7.10 8.08 -6.80
C VAL A 134 6.46 7.01 -5.93
N ALA A 135 5.53 7.38 -5.08
CA ALA A 135 4.70 6.45 -4.32
C ALA A 135 3.24 6.89 -4.35
N ALA A 136 2.37 6.01 -4.84
CA ALA A 136 0.94 6.26 -4.88
C ALA A 136 0.21 5.46 -3.79
N ASN A 137 -0.80 6.07 -3.18
CA ASN A 137 -1.79 5.33 -2.42
C ASN A 137 -2.57 4.42 -3.36
N ILE A 138 -2.64 3.14 -3.02
CA ILE A 138 -3.33 2.15 -3.84
C ILE A 138 -4.78 2.56 -4.11
N LEU A 139 -5.24 2.31 -5.33
CA LEU A 139 -6.65 2.40 -5.68
C LEU A 139 -7.48 1.47 -4.78
N GLY A 140 -8.61 1.92 -4.28
CA GLY A 140 -9.41 1.18 -3.29
C GLY A 140 -8.93 1.34 -1.85
N GLY A 141 -7.79 2.02 -1.62
CA GLY A 141 -7.27 2.35 -0.30
C GLY A 141 -8.05 3.49 0.39
N CYS A 142 -7.55 3.90 1.56
CA CYS A 142 -8.23 4.90 2.40
C CYS A 142 -7.41 6.18 2.64
N GLN A 143 -6.30 6.39 1.90
CA GLN A 143 -5.39 7.51 2.12
C GLN A 143 -5.38 8.52 0.95
N GLY A 144 -6.56 8.77 0.37
CA GLY A 144 -6.79 9.84 -0.60
C GLY A 144 -6.96 9.40 -2.04
N SER A 145 -6.52 8.21 -2.45
CA SER A 145 -6.94 7.63 -3.73
C SER A 145 -8.41 7.20 -3.69
N THR A 146 -9.07 7.19 -4.84
CA THR A 146 -10.46 6.74 -4.94
C THR A 146 -10.63 5.35 -4.33
N GLY A 147 -11.56 5.23 -3.38
CA GLY A 147 -11.82 4.03 -2.62
C GLY A 147 -13.20 4.06 -1.96
N PRO A 148 -13.53 3.09 -1.09
CA PRO A 148 -14.82 3.01 -0.42
C PRO A 148 -15.23 4.25 0.36
N SER A 149 -14.27 5.03 0.87
CA SER A 149 -14.52 6.28 1.60
C SER A 149 -14.75 7.49 0.69
N SER A 150 -14.45 7.37 -0.61
CA SER A 150 -14.63 8.44 -1.59
C SER A 150 -16.10 8.65 -1.92
N THR A 151 -16.42 9.86 -2.41
CA THR A 151 -17.77 10.20 -2.87
C THR A 151 -18.04 9.59 -4.22
N ALA A 152 -19.14 8.85 -4.35
CA ALA A 152 -19.64 8.33 -5.61
C ALA A 152 -20.38 9.41 -6.40
N PRO A 153 -20.70 9.20 -7.70
CA PRO A 153 -21.40 10.18 -8.54
C PRO A 153 -22.77 10.61 -7.99
N ASP A 154 -23.39 9.83 -7.15
CA ASP A 154 -24.65 10.15 -6.50
C ASP A 154 -24.50 11.06 -5.26
N GLY A 155 -23.29 11.54 -4.97
CA GLY A 155 -22.96 12.42 -3.84
C GLY A 155 -22.83 11.71 -2.49
N ARG A 156 -22.96 10.39 -2.43
CA ARG A 156 -22.78 9.58 -1.21
C ARG A 156 -21.47 8.80 -1.23
N PRO A 157 -20.91 8.43 -0.07
CA PRO A 157 -19.75 7.54 -0.06
C PRO A 157 -20.03 6.22 -0.80
N TRP A 158 -19.03 5.71 -1.50
CA TRP A 158 -19.13 4.40 -2.13
C TRP A 158 -19.49 3.30 -1.13
N GLY A 159 -18.80 3.23 0.02
CA GLY A 159 -19.01 2.20 1.02
C GLY A 159 -18.90 0.80 0.42
N SER A 160 -19.84 -0.07 0.76
CA SER A 160 -19.92 -1.45 0.25
C SER A 160 -20.33 -1.55 -1.24
N ARG A 161 -20.68 -0.44 -1.87
CA ARG A 161 -20.98 -0.36 -3.32
C ARG A 161 -19.73 -0.17 -4.18
N PHE A 162 -18.57 0.01 -3.53
CA PHE A 162 -17.30 0.17 -4.26
C PHE A 162 -17.03 -1.09 -5.09
N PRO A 163 -16.66 -0.97 -6.39
CA PRO A 163 -16.45 -2.12 -7.24
C PRO A 163 -15.30 -3.00 -6.76
N TRP A 164 -15.30 -4.26 -7.14
CA TRP A 164 -14.18 -5.16 -6.91
C TRP A 164 -13.01 -4.73 -7.78
N LEU A 165 -11.84 -4.62 -7.17
CA LEU A 165 -10.61 -4.28 -7.85
C LEU A 165 -9.66 -5.47 -7.85
N THR A 166 -8.93 -5.60 -8.94
CA THR A 166 -7.81 -6.52 -9.05
C THR A 166 -6.48 -5.79 -8.87
N THR A 167 -5.40 -6.55 -8.75
CA THR A 167 -4.04 -5.99 -8.75
C THR A 167 -3.76 -5.26 -10.06
N ARG A 168 -4.31 -5.77 -11.17
CA ARG A 168 -4.15 -5.17 -12.50
C ARG A 168 -4.84 -3.81 -12.61
N ASP A 169 -6.04 -3.65 -12.06
CA ASP A 169 -6.72 -2.35 -12.01
C ASP A 169 -5.89 -1.30 -11.25
N ALA A 170 -5.26 -1.73 -10.14
CA ALA A 170 -4.38 -0.84 -9.39
C ALA A 170 -3.13 -0.45 -10.20
N VAL A 171 -2.52 -1.39 -10.91
CA VAL A 171 -1.35 -1.15 -11.76
C VAL A 171 -1.73 -0.25 -12.95
N GLU A 172 -2.90 -0.44 -13.57
CA GLU A 172 -3.38 0.42 -14.64
C GLU A 172 -3.58 1.88 -14.17
N ALA A 173 -4.11 2.08 -12.97
CA ALA A 173 -4.21 3.40 -12.38
C ALA A 173 -2.82 4.04 -12.16
N GLU A 174 -1.85 3.26 -11.65
CA GLU A 174 -0.47 3.72 -11.46
C GLU A 174 0.23 4.01 -12.80
N ALA A 175 -0.08 3.25 -13.86
CA ALA A 175 0.45 3.52 -15.20
C ALA A 175 -0.02 4.86 -15.74
N ARG A 176 -1.29 5.23 -15.54
CA ARG A 176 -1.82 6.56 -15.88
C ARG A 176 -1.18 7.67 -15.06
N LEU A 177 -0.86 7.41 -13.78
CA LEU A 177 -0.08 8.36 -12.97
C LEU A 177 1.32 8.55 -13.57
N ALA A 178 1.99 7.47 -13.96
CA ALA A 178 3.31 7.54 -14.59
C ALA A 178 3.28 8.34 -15.90
N ASP A 179 2.25 8.14 -16.74
CA ASP A 179 2.05 8.89 -17.98
C ASP A 179 1.90 10.40 -17.71
N ALA A 180 1.08 10.76 -16.72
CA ALA A 180 0.87 12.16 -16.33
C ALA A 180 2.13 12.82 -15.77
N LEU A 181 3.00 12.05 -15.12
CA LEU A 181 4.32 12.51 -14.66
C LEU A 181 5.38 12.50 -15.76
N GLY A 182 5.04 11.99 -16.96
CA GLY A 182 5.93 11.85 -18.11
C GLY A 182 7.00 10.77 -17.90
N ILE A 183 6.69 9.73 -17.14
CA ILE A 183 7.59 8.59 -16.90
C ILE A 183 7.21 7.47 -17.87
N GLU A 184 8.03 7.24 -18.88
CA GLU A 184 7.85 6.15 -19.84
C GLU A 184 8.33 4.82 -19.29
N VAL A 185 9.48 4.82 -18.61
CA VAL A 185 10.12 3.62 -18.07
C VAL A 185 10.63 3.87 -16.67
N PHE A 186 10.24 3.03 -15.72
CA PHE A 186 10.82 3.04 -14.38
C PHE A 186 12.19 2.37 -14.37
N HIS A 187 13.14 2.99 -13.70
CA HIS A 187 14.43 2.38 -13.38
C HIS A 187 14.26 1.19 -12.44
N LEU A 188 13.31 1.28 -11.52
CA LEU A 188 12.98 0.24 -10.55
C LEU A 188 11.50 0.35 -10.17
N VAL A 189 10.83 -0.79 -10.06
CA VAL A 189 9.54 -0.93 -9.38
C VAL A 189 9.74 -1.87 -8.21
N ILE A 190 9.46 -1.41 -7.00
CA ILE A 190 9.73 -2.16 -5.77
C ILE A 190 8.57 -2.03 -4.78
N GLY A 191 8.28 -3.11 -4.09
CA GLY A 191 7.26 -3.13 -3.04
C GLY A 191 7.33 -4.39 -2.20
N ALA A 192 6.66 -4.36 -1.05
CA ALA A 192 6.57 -5.49 -0.13
C ALA A 192 5.11 -5.91 0.05
N SER A 193 4.86 -7.21 0.28
CA SER A 193 3.50 -7.75 0.49
C SER A 193 2.58 -7.40 -0.69
N LEU A 194 1.45 -6.71 -0.45
CA LEU A 194 0.56 -6.22 -1.52
C LEU A 194 1.29 -5.34 -2.54
N GLY A 195 2.27 -4.54 -2.09
CA GLY A 195 3.15 -3.79 -2.99
C GLY A 195 4.01 -4.69 -3.87
N GLY A 196 4.47 -5.83 -3.33
CA GLY A 196 5.20 -6.85 -4.09
C GLY A 196 4.33 -7.50 -5.18
N HIS A 197 3.06 -7.79 -4.88
CA HIS A 197 2.12 -8.28 -5.90
C HIS A 197 1.93 -7.28 -7.03
N ARG A 198 1.80 -5.99 -6.73
CA ARG A 198 1.74 -4.93 -7.75
C ARG A 198 3.04 -4.82 -8.55
N ALA A 199 4.20 -4.96 -7.89
CA ALA A 199 5.48 -4.92 -8.59
C ALA A 199 5.63 -6.08 -9.60
N ILE A 200 5.18 -7.29 -9.24
CA ILE A 200 5.13 -8.44 -10.16
C ILE A 200 4.14 -8.16 -11.30
N GLU A 201 2.95 -7.63 -10.99
CA GLU A 201 1.94 -7.31 -12.01
C GLU A 201 2.44 -6.24 -12.99
N TRP A 202 3.21 -5.24 -12.53
CA TRP A 202 3.91 -4.29 -13.41
C TRP A 202 4.83 -4.99 -14.40
N GLY A 203 5.64 -5.96 -13.94
CA GLY A 203 6.53 -6.76 -14.80
C GLY A 203 5.77 -7.66 -15.78
N VAL A 204 4.54 -8.05 -15.47
CA VAL A 204 3.71 -8.91 -16.33
C VAL A 204 2.93 -8.08 -17.35
N THR A 205 2.31 -6.99 -16.94
CA THR A 205 1.41 -6.20 -17.79
C THR A 205 2.11 -5.08 -18.55
N HIS A 206 3.18 -4.54 -17.99
CA HIS A 206 3.96 -3.45 -18.58
C HIS A 206 5.47 -3.74 -18.63
N PRO A 207 5.92 -4.93 -19.13
CA PRO A 207 7.32 -5.34 -19.07
C PRO A 207 8.28 -4.36 -19.76
N GLN A 208 7.79 -3.62 -20.78
CA GLN A 208 8.58 -2.61 -21.50
C GLN A 208 8.73 -1.31 -20.69
N ARG A 209 8.01 -1.14 -19.58
CA ARG A 209 8.01 0.05 -18.72
C ARG A 209 8.81 -0.14 -17.43
N VAL A 210 9.49 -1.26 -17.26
CA VAL A 210 10.32 -1.60 -16.09
C VAL A 210 11.67 -2.11 -16.57
N ARG A 211 12.77 -1.65 -15.97
CA ARG A 211 14.14 -2.10 -16.30
C ARG A 211 14.61 -3.25 -15.43
#